data_1ab5ee73516feb537483ddacbae7aad2
#
_entry.id   1ab5ee73516feb537483ddacbae7aad2
#
_cell.length_a   1.000
_cell.length_b   1.000
_cell.length_c   1.000
_cell.angle_alpha   90.00
_cell.angle_beta   90.00
_cell.angle_gamma   90.00
#
_symmetry.space_group_name_H-M   'P 1'
#
loop_
_entity.id
_entity.type
_entity.pdbx_description
1 polymer ?
#
loop_
_entity_poly.entity_id
_entity_poly.type
_entity_poly.pdbx_seq_one_letter_code
_entity_poly.pdbx_strand_id
1 'polypeptide(L)'
;MLAGVLYGTLWGSLIVFIGACLGAEAAFLIGRHWLRDWTSARLERFPKLQAIEKGVSREGLRLVMLTRLSPAFPFSLLNLAYGLSDVSFRDYTIGLVAILPGTVLFCALGALAGDAARFGEVLAGETSPGAWVLRIIGLLATVAVVWLAGRAARKALADQEADL
;
A
#
# COMPACT_ATOMS: atom_id res chain seq x y z
N MET A 1 -9.01 -0.10 -3.09
CA MET A 1 -10.32 0.58 -2.92
C MET A 1 -11.42 -0.08 -3.76
N LEU A 2 -11.32 -0.22 -5.09
CA LEU A 2 -12.38 -0.82 -5.93
C LEU A 2 -12.82 -2.22 -5.45
N ALA A 3 -11.89 -3.08 -5.06
CA ALA A 3 -12.22 -4.38 -4.52
C ALA A 3 -13.05 -4.30 -3.23
N GLY A 4 -12.82 -3.29 -2.39
CA GLY A 4 -13.64 -3.02 -1.20
C GLY A 4 -15.07 -2.62 -1.56
N VAL A 5 -15.25 -1.78 -2.58
CA VAL A 5 -16.58 -1.37 -3.09
C VAL A 5 -17.36 -2.58 -3.60
N LEU A 6 -16.69 -3.48 -4.34
CA LEU A 6 -17.35 -4.61 -5.03
C LEU A 6 -17.56 -5.82 -4.12
N TYR A 7 -16.60 -6.15 -3.28
CA TYR A 7 -16.55 -7.41 -2.51
C TYR A 7 -16.58 -7.19 -0.98
N GLY A 8 -16.70 -5.93 -0.54
CA GLY A 8 -16.62 -5.59 0.87
C GLY A 8 -15.20 -5.67 1.44
N THR A 9 -15.07 -5.40 2.74
CA THR A 9 -13.75 -5.30 3.40
C THR A 9 -13.00 -6.63 3.41
N LEU A 10 -13.62 -7.72 3.84
CA LEU A 10 -12.94 -9.01 4.03
C LEU A 10 -12.51 -9.64 2.71
N TRP A 11 -13.44 -9.90 1.82
CA TRP A 11 -13.17 -10.53 0.53
C TRP A 11 -12.33 -9.63 -0.38
N GLY A 12 -12.62 -8.33 -0.37
CA GLY A 12 -11.83 -7.36 -1.10
C GLY A 12 -10.36 -7.35 -0.65
N SER A 13 -10.12 -7.38 0.68
CA SER A 13 -8.76 -7.42 1.22
C SER A 13 -8.03 -8.71 0.87
N LEU A 14 -8.71 -9.85 0.96
CA LEU A 14 -8.12 -11.15 0.64
C LEU A 14 -7.69 -11.23 -0.83
N ILE A 15 -8.58 -10.84 -1.75
CA ILE A 15 -8.30 -10.85 -3.19
C ILE A 15 -7.14 -9.91 -3.53
N VAL A 16 -7.17 -8.68 -3.00
CA VAL A 16 -6.11 -7.70 -3.24
C VAL A 16 -4.78 -8.17 -2.64
N PHE A 17 -4.79 -8.73 -1.45
CA PHE A 17 -3.59 -9.24 -0.81
C PHE A 17 -2.94 -10.38 -1.60
N ILE A 18 -3.72 -11.37 -2.02
CA ILE A 18 -3.22 -12.48 -2.85
C ILE A 18 -2.65 -11.95 -4.17
N GLY A 19 -3.40 -11.08 -4.86
CA GLY A 19 -2.94 -10.48 -6.12
C GLY A 19 -1.67 -9.64 -5.96
N ALA A 20 -1.58 -8.86 -4.86
CA ALA A 20 -0.40 -8.08 -4.55
C ALA A 20 0.82 -8.96 -4.24
N CYS A 21 0.64 -10.07 -3.49
CA CYS A 21 1.71 -11.02 -3.21
C CYS A 21 2.21 -11.69 -4.50
N LEU A 22 1.32 -12.20 -5.34
CA LEU A 22 1.70 -12.83 -6.61
C LEU A 22 2.44 -11.86 -7.54
N GLY A 23 1.94 -10.63 -7.66
CA GLY A 23 2.59 -9.58 -8.46
C GLY A 23 3.95 -9.15 -7.89
N ALA A 24 4.06 -9.08 -6.55
CA ALA A 24 5.29 -8.74 -5.87
C ALA A 24 6.35 -9.84 -6.03
N GLU A 25 5.97 -11.11 -5.88
CA GLU A 25 6.85 -12.27 -6.05
C GLU A 25 7.31 -12.39 -7.51
N ALA A 26 6.42 -12.20 -8.48
CA ALA A 26 6.80 -12.18 -9.90
C ALA A 26 7.83 -11.08 -10.19
N ALA A 27 7.62 -9.85 -9.70
CA ALA A 27 8.57 -8.75 -9.89
C ALA A 27 9.91 -9.01 -9.18
N PHE A 28 9.89 -9.60 -7.98
CA PHE A 28 11.09 -10.02 -7.26
C PHE A 28 11.88 -11.07 -8.05
N LEU A 29 11.21 -12.09 -8.59
CA LEU A 29 11.85 -13.15 -9.38
C LEU A 29 12.43 -12.62 -10.70
N ILE A 30 11.72 -11.71 -11.36
CA ILE A 30 12.24 -11.01 -12.55
C ILE A 30 13.53 -10.25 -12.19
N GLY A 31 13.52 -9.50 -11.09
CA GLY A 31 14.71 -8.82 -10.57
C GLY A 31 15.85 -9.80 -10.31
N ARG A 32 15.56 -10.93 -9.64
CA ARG A 32 16.51 -11.94 -9.21
C ARG A 32 17.17 -12.68 -10.38
N HIS A 33 16.40 -13.09 -11.38
CA HIS A 33 16.89 -13.99 -12.43
C HIS A 33 17.30 -13.26 -13.72
N TRP A 34 16.68 -12.13 -14.04
CA TRP A 34 16.90 -11.46 -15.32
C TRP A 34 17.75 -10.19 -15.21
N LEU A 35 17.67 -9.48 -14.10
CA LEU A 35 18.37 -8.20 -13.95
C LEU A 35 19.60 -8.30 -13.03
N ARG A 36 19.71 -9.34 -12.21
CA ARG A 36 20.82 -9.47 -11.26
C ARG A 36 22.17 -9.61 -11.96
N ASP A 37 22.26 -10.41 -13.01
CA ASP A 37 23.52 -10.62 -13.74
C ASP A 37 24.03 -9.31 -14.37
N TRP A 38 23.13 -8.46 -14.82
CA TRP A 38 23.47 -7.16 -15.38
C TRP A 38 23.92 -6.14 -14.29
N THR A 39 23.35 -6.22 -13.09
CA THR A 39 23.67 -5.33 -11.97
C THR A 39 24.89 -5.80 -11.19
N SER A 40 25.10 -7.10 -10.99
CA SER A 40 26.26 -7.65 -10.27
C SER A 40 27.57 -7.24 -10.91
N ALA A 41 27.67 -7.29 -12.24
CA ALA A 41 28.85 -6.84 -12.99
C ALA A 41 29.17 -5.34 -12.77
N ARG A 42 28.19 -4.51 -12.38
CA ARG A 42 28.39 -3.11 -12.03
C ARG A 42 28.67 -2.89 -10.55
N LEU A 43 28.00 -3.67 -9.67
CA LEU A 43 28.21 -3.59 -8.21
C LEU A 43 29.62 -3.99 -7.78
N GLU A 44 30.25 -4.93 -8.47
CA GLU A 44 31.65 -5.34 -8.22
C GLU A 44 32.63 -4.15 -8.27
N ARG A 45 32.29 -3.09 -8.99
CA ARG A 45 33.12 -1.88 -9.09
C ARG A 45 32.98 -0.93 -7.88
N PHE A 46 32.03 -1.19 -6.97
CA PHE A 46 31.74 -0.29 -5.83
C PHE A 46 31.72 -1.04 -4.49
N PRO A 47 32.88 -1.18 -3.80
CA PRO A 47 32.99 -1.94 -2.54
C PRO A 47 32.05 -1.44 -1.43
N LYS A 48 31.72 -0.15 -1.42
CA LYS A 48 30.78 0.43 -0.44
C LYS A 48 29.35 -0.09 -0.64
N LEU A 49 28.93 -0.34 -1.88
CA LEU A 49 27.62 -0.90 -2.18
C LEU A 49 27.53 -2.37 -1.76
N GLN A 50 28.61 -3.14 -1.90
CA GLN A 50 28.68 -4.52 -1.40
C GLN A 50 28.57 -4.60 0.12
N ALA A 51 29.13 -3.65 0.85
CA ALA A 51 29.01 -3.60 2.31
C ALA A 51 27.56 -3.32 2.74
N ILE A 52 26.85 -2.43 2.04
CA ILE A 52 25.43 -2.15 2.25
C ILE A 52 24.59 -3.39 1.91
N GLU A 53 24.86 -4.05 0.80
CA GLU A 53 24.17 -5.28 0.36
C GLU A 53 24.28 -6.41 1.40
N LYS A 54 25.47 -6.63 1.98
CA LYS A 54 25.68 -7.59 3.07
C LYS A 54 24.95 -7.20 4.37
N GLY A 55 24.82 -5.92 4.66
CA GLY A 55 24.04 -5.41 5.79
C GLY A 55 22.54 -5.67 5.59
N VAL A 56 22.05 -5.42 4.39
CA VAL A 56 20.64 -5.67 3.98
C VAL A 56 20.30 -7.16 4.06
N SER A 57 21.22 -8.06 3.71
CA SER A 57 20.96 -9.50 3.74
C SER A 57 20.79 -10.07 5.16
N ARG A 58 21.45 -9.46 6.17
CA ARG A 58 21.37 -9.91 7.57
C ARG A 58 20.04 -9.55 8.25
N GLU A 59 19.42 -8.45 7.88
CA GLU A 59 18.15 -7.98 8.43
C GLU A 59 17.04 -7.94 7.36
N GLY A 60 17.10 -8.81 6.35
CA GLY A 60 16.24 -8.78 5.19
C GLY A 60 14.76 -8.73 5.52
N LEU A 61 14.28 -9.61 6.40
CA LEU A 61 12.88 -9.63 6.83
C LEU A 61 12.45 -8.29 7.46
N ARG A 62 13.25 -7.76 8.39
CA ARG A 62 12.96 -6.51 9.09
C ARG A 62 12.91 -5.33 8.13
N LEU A 63 13.85 -5.29 7.19
CA LEU A 63 13.92 -4.24 6.17
C LEU A 63 12.71 -4.29 5.25
N VAL A 64 12.31 -5.48 4.78
CA VAL A 64 11.11 -5.65 3.97
C VAL A 64 9.88 -5.17 4.72
N MET A 65 9.69 -5.59 5.99
CA MET A 65 8.54 -5.18 6.79
C MET A 65 8.48 -3.66 6.99
N LEU A 66 9.58 -3.02 7.38
CA LEU A 66 9.63 -1.58 7.64
C LEU A 66 9.36 -0.76 6.37
N THR A 67 9.92 -1.15 5.25
CA THR A 67 9.68 -0.43 3.97
C THR A 67 8.25 -0.62 3.46
N ARG A 68 7.59 -1.75 3.77
CA ARG A 68 6.17 -1.96 3.44
C ARG A 68 5.22 -1.12 4.29
N LEU A 69 5.61 -0.80 5.51
CA LEU A 69 4.84 0.09 6.39
C LEU A 69 5.05 1.57 6.03
N SER A 70 6.14 1.90 5.33
CA SER A 70 6.44 3.26 4.91
C SER A 70 5.79 3.56 3.54
N PRO A 71 4.99 4.62 3.41
CA PRO A 71 4.40 5.02 2.13
C PRO A 71 5.40 5.73 1.20
N ALA A 72 6.64 5.94 1.64
CA ALA A 72 7.65 6.72 0.91
C ALA A 72 8.13 6.06 -0.39
N PHE A 73 8.00 4.74 -0.52
CA PHE A 73 8.56 3.99 -1.63
C PHE A 73 7.49 3.42 -2.55
N PRO A 74 7.61 3.58 -3.88
CA PRO A 74 6.71 2.94 -4.83
C PRO A 74 6.79 1.40 -4.74
N PHE A 75 5.62 0.76 -4.60
CA PHE A 75 5.51 -0.69 -4.41
C PHE A 75 6.27 -1.51 -5.45
N SER A 76 6.12 -1.15 -6.73
CA SER A 76 6.74 -1.88 -7.85
C SER A 76 8.27 -1.80 -7.84
N LEU A 77 8.82 -0.61 -7.51
CA LEU A 77 10.26 -0.41 -7.44
C LEU A 77 10.89 -1.21 -6.30
N LEU A 78 10.23 -1.27 -5.12
CA LEU A 78 10.70 -2.07 -4.00
C LEU A 78 10.77 -3.56 -4.33
N ASN A 79 9.76 -4.10 -5.04
CA ASN A 79 9.76 -5.51 -5.42
C ASN A 79 10.96 -5.86 -6.29
N LEU A 80 11.24 -5.02 -7.27
CA LEU A 80 12.38 -5.19 -8.17
C LEU A 80 13.71 -5.01 -7.41
N ALA A 81 13.82 -3.98 -6.57
CA ALA A 81 15.02 -3.70 -5.78
C ALA A 81 15.37 -4.85 -4.83
N TYR A 82 14.37 -5.46 -4.17
CA TYR A 82 14.59 -6.65 -3.35
C TYR A 82 14.99 -7.88 -4.18
N GLY A 83 14.48 -8.02 -5.39
CA GLY A 83 14.95 -9.05 -6.33
C GLY A 83 16.43 -8.90 -6.69
N LEU A 84 16.92 -7.66 -6.81
CA LEU A 84 18.32 -7.36 -7.09
C LEU A 84 19.24 -7.48 -5.86
N SER A 85 18.68 -7.38 -4.63
CA SER A 85 19.43 -7.46 -3.38
C SER A 85 19.66 -8.91 -2.92
N ASP A 86 20.48 -9.09 -1.87
CA ASP A 86 20.72 -10.40 -1.25
C ASP A 86 19.65 -10.84 -0.25
N VAL A 87 18.49 -10.16 -0.20
CA VAL A 87 17.35 -10.57 0.62
C VAL A 87 16.86 -11.95 0.18
N SER A 88 16.71 -12.89 1.12
CA SER A 88 16.21 -14.22 0.79
C SER A 88 14.76 -14.17 0.29
N PHE A 89 14.39 -15.05 -0.63
CA PHE A 89 13.00 -15.16 -1.10
C PHE A 89 12.04 -15.41 0.06
N ARG A 90 12.46 -16.22 1.05
CA ARG A 90 11.68 -16.51 2.26
C ARG A 90 11.40 -15.24 3.07
N ASP A 91 12.43 -14.45 3.38
CA ASP A 91 12.28 -13.22 4.16
C ASP A 91 11.42 -12.20 3.42
N TYR A 92 11.58 -12.13 2.11
CA TYR A 92 10.77 -11.28 1.25
C TYR A 92 9.29 -11.68 1.31
N THR A 93 8.96 -12.96 1.08
CA THR A 93 7.59 -13.49 1.10
C THR A 93 6.92 -13.31 2.47
N ILE A 94 7.63 -13.63 3.56
CA ILE A 94 7.11 -13.40 4.92
C ILE A 94 6.90 -11.91 5.17
N GLY A 95 7.82 -11.06 4.71
CA GLY A 95 7.73 -9.61 4.85
C GLY A 95 6.53 -8.97 4.12
N LEU A 96 5.96 -9.65 3.10
CA LEU A 96 4.75 -9.19 2.41
C LEU A 96 3.52 -9.12 3.34
N VAL A 97 3.51 -9.87 4.45
CA VAL A 97 2.44 -9.79 5.46
C VAL A 97 2.25 -8.37 5.99
N ALA A 98 3.32 -7.57 6.01
CA ALA A 98 3.25 -6.16 6.42
C ALA A 98 2.40 -5.27 5.50
N ILE A 99 1.98 -5.75 4.32
CA ILE A 99 1.04 -5.04 3.44
C ILE A 99 -0.41 -5.14 3.95
N LEU A 100 -0.73 -6.17 4.75
CA LEU A 100 -2.10 -6.46 5.20
C LEU A 100 -2.80 -5.26 5.87
N PRO A 101 -2.20 -4.55 6.85
CA PRO A 101 -2.89 -3.44 7.51
C PRO A 101 -3.31 -2.36 6.51
N GLY A 102 -2.43 -1.99 5.59
CA GLY A 102 -2.74 -1.02 4.53
C GLY A 102 -3.82 -1.52 3.57
N THR A 103 -3.74 -2.79 3.15
CA THR A 103 -4.72 -3.40 2.25
C THR A 103 -6.13 -3.42 2.89
N VAL A 104 -6.22 -3.84 4.15
CA VAL A 104 -7.49 -3.86 4.89
C VAL A 104 -8.05 -2.45 5.03
N LEU A 105 -7.23 -1.47 5.40
CA LEU A 105 -7.64 -0.08 5.51
C LEU A 105 -8.21 0.46 4.20
N PHE A 106 -7.51 0.29 3.07
CA PHE A 106 -7.98 0.76 1.77
C PHE A 106 -9.22 0.03 1.27
N CYS A 107 -9.38 -1.26 1.58
CA CYS A 107 -10.59 -2.01 1.24
C CYS A 107 -11.77 -1.60 2.14
N ALA A 108 -11.54 -1.35 3.43
CA ALA A 108 -12.56 -0.84 4.34
C ALA A 108 -13.08 0.53 3.89
N LEU A 109 -12.18 1.45 3.56
CA LEU A 109 -12.55 2.76 3.00
C LEU A 109 -13.33 2.62 1.68
N GLY A 110 -12.95 1.66 0.83
CA GLY A 110 -13.68 1.34 -0.38
C GLY A 110 -15.09 0.81 -0.11
N ALA A 111 -15.23 -0.12 0.83
CA ALA A 111 -16.52 -0.67 1.23
C ALA A 111 -17.45 0.42 1.78
N LEU A 112 -16.95 1.25 2.68
CA LEU A 112 -17.70 2.39 3.23
C LEU A 112 -18.16 3.37 2.13
N ALA A 113 -17.28 3.66 1.16
CA ALA A 113 -17.64 4.52 0.03
C ALA A 113 -18.73 3.87 -0.86
N GLY A 114 -18.65 2.55 -1.08
CA GLY A 114 -19.65 1.79 -1.81
C GLY A 114 -21.01 1.79 -1.11
N ASP A 115 -21.02 1.57 0.20
CA ASP A 115 -22.25 1.60 1.01
C ASP A 115 -22.86 3.00 1.04
N ALA A 116 -22.06 4.05 1.17
CA ALA A 116 -22.50 5.44 1.11
C ALA A 116 -23.12 5.79 -0.25
N ALA A 117 -22.54 5.30 -1.36
CA ALA A 117 -23.08 5.49 -2.70
C ALA A 117 -24.44 4.80 -2.87
N ARG A 118 -24.55 3.53 -2.44
CA ARG A 118 -25.82 2.76 -2.46
C ARG A 118 -26.88 3.43 -1.61
N PHE A 119 -26.51 3.89 -0.42
CA PHE A 119 -27.44 4.64 0.44
C PHE A 119 -27.90 5.95 -0.23
N GLY A 120 -27.00 6.64 -0.92
CA GLY A 120 -27.34 7.82 -1.73
C GLY A 120 -28.31 7.51 -2.88
N GLU A 121 -28.18 6.36 -3.54
CA GLU A 121 -29.11 5.90 -4.60
C GLU A 121 -30.50 5.58 -4.03
N VAL A 122 -30.58 4.90 -2.88
CA VAL A 122 -31.84 4.61 -2.20
C VAL A 122 -32.54 5.93 -1.81
N LEU A 123 -31.80 6.87 -1.27
CA LEU A 123 -32.34 8.20 -0.94
C LEU A 123 -32.71 9.02 -2.17
N ALA A 124 -32.06 8.78 -3.33
CA ALA A 124 -32.34 9.48 -4.58
C ALA A 124 -33.72 9.11 -5.16
N GLY A 125 -34.19 7.87 -4.88
CA GLY A 125 -35.54 7.43 -5.21
C GLY A 125 -36.66 8.07 -4.37
N GLU A 126 -36.33 8.66 -3.23
CA GLU A 126 -37.29 9.33 -2.36
C GLU A 126 -37.21 10.85 -2.48
N THR A 127 -38.34 11.49 -2.78
CA THR A 127 -38.43 12.97 -2.91
C THR A 127 -38.87 13.64 -1.61
N SER A 128 -38.78 12.94 -0.46
CA SER A 128 -39.18 13.49 0.84
C SER A 128 -38.19 14.56 1.34
N PRO A 129 -38.64 15.59 2.07
CA PRO A 129 -37.77 16.61 2.67
C PRO A 129 -36.69 16.00 3.58
N GLY A 130 -37.01 14.91 4.29
CA GLY A 130 -36.05 14.18 5.14
C GLY A 130 -34.89 13.54 4.37
N ALA A 131 -35.13 13.06 3.14
CA ALA A 131 -34.08 12.51 2.28
C ALA A 131 -33.07 13.59 1.88
N TRP A 132 -33.51 14.82 1.64
CA TRP A 132 -32.62 15.94 1.33
C TRP A 132 -31.73 16.33 2.52
N VAL A 133 -32.26 16.31 3.75
CA VAL A 133 -31.47 16.58 4.96
C VAL A 133 -30.37 15.51 5.14
N LEU A 134 -30.70 14.23 4.96
CA LEU A 134 -29.72 13.14 5.05
C LEU A 134 -28.64 13.22 3.97
N ARG A 135 -28.98 13.64 2.75
CA ARG A 135 -27.98 13.88 1.68
C ARG A 135 -27.01 14.99 2.04
N ILE A 136 -27.50 16.11 2.57
CA ILE A 136 -26.67 17.23 2.98
C ILE A 136 -25.74 16.80 4.12
N ILE A 137 -26.26 16.10 5.14
CA ILE A 137 -25.46 15.58 6.25
C ILE A 137 -24.37 14.61 5.73
N GLY A 138 -24.72 13.68 4.86
CA GLY A 138 -23.76 12.73 4.26
C GLY A 138 -22.68 13.42 3.46
N LEU A 139 -23.04 14.44 2.66
CA LEU A 139 -22.08 15.24 1.91
C LEU A 139 -21.12 16.00 2.84
N LEU A 140 -21.67 16.66 3.87
CA LEU A 140 -20.87 17.40 4.87
C LEU A 140 -19.93 16.46 5.63
N ALA A 141 -20.41 15.27 6.02
CA ALA A 141 -19.57 14.26 6.68
C ALA A 141 -18.44 13.80 5.77
N THR A 142 -18.71 13.55 4.49
CA THR A 142 -17.67 13.16 3.50
C THR A 142 -16.62 14.26 3.34
N VAL A 143 -17.04 15.51 3.19
CA VAL A 143 -16.13 16.66 3.10
C VAL A 143 -15.30 16.80 4.36
N ALA A 144 -15.90 16.64 5.53
CA ALA A 144 -15.18 16.70 6.82
C ALA A 144 -14.12 15.59 6.93
N VAL A 145 -14.44 14.34 6.55
CA VAL A 145 -13.49 13.22 6.56
C VAL A 145 -12.33 13.46 5.61
N VAL A 146 -12.61 13.91 4.37
CA VAL A 146 -11.57 14.23 3.38
C VAL A 146 -10.68 15.38 3.87
N TRP A 147 -11.26 16.40 4.45
CA TRP A 147 -10.52 17.54 5.01
C TRP A 147 -9.64 17.12 6.19
N LEU A 148 -10.17 16.33 7.15
CA LEU A 148 -9.43 15.83 8.30
C LEU A 148 -8.28 14.90 7.84
N ALA A 149 -8.54 13.99 6.92
CA ALA A 149 -7.51 13.12 6.35
C ALA A 149 -6.40 13.92 5.64
N GLY A 150 -6.78 14.93 4.84
CA GLY A 150 -5.83 15.81 4.18
C GLY A 150 -5.02 16.68 5.15
N ARG A 151 -5.65 17.10 6.28
CA ARG A 151 -4.95 17.83 7.34
C ARG A 151 -3.98 16.94 8.11
N ALA A 152 -4.38 15.70 8.43
CA ALA A 152 -3.51 14.74 9.10
C ALA A 152 -2.30 14.37 8.22
N ALA A 153 -2.51 14.13 6.92
CA ALA A 153 -1.44 13.86 5.97
C ALA A 153 -0.45 15.04 5.85
N ARG A 154 -0.95 16.28 5.74
CA ARG A 154 -0.09 17.47 5.70
C ARG A 154 0.70 17.67 6.99
N LYS A 155 0.10 17.39 8.17
CA LYS A 155 0.81 17.49 9.44
C LYS A 155 1.93 16.44 9.52
N ALA A 156 1.67 15.19 9.13
CA ALA A 156 2.67 14.14 9.11
C ALA A 156 3.86 14.45 8.17
N LEU A 157 3.60 15.11 7.02
CA LEU A 157 4.65 15.56 6.11
C LEU A 157 5.47 16.72 6.68
N ALA A 158 4.82 17.70 7.33
CA ALA A 158 5.50 18.83 7.95
C ALA A 158 6.38 18.43 9.13
N ASP A 159 5.94 17.44 9.92
CA ASP A 159 6.72 16.89 11.04
C ASP A 159 7.99 16.17 10.52
N GLN A 160 7.94 15.54 9.33
CA GLN A 160 9.11 14.92 8.70
C GLN A 160 10.11 15.93 8.14
N GLU A 161 9.65 17.09 7.64
CA GLU A 161 10.56 18.16 7.15
C GLU A 161 11.26 18.92 8.30
N ALA A 162 10.69 18.89 9.51
CA ALA A 162 11.28 19.55 10.68
C ALA A 162 12.40 18.71 11.35
N ASP A 163 12.44 17.40 11.06
CA ASP A 163 13.43 16.45 11.59
C ASP A 163 14.65 16.24 10.65
N LEU A 164 14.73 16.98 9.52
CA LEU A 164 15.86 16.99 8.57
C LEU A 164 16.69 18.26 8.69
#